data_a50447d240a8f782a18ccae056f00d0d
#
_entry.id   a50447d240a8f782a18ccae056f00d0d
#
_cell.length_a   1.000
_cell.length_b   1.000
_cell.length_c   1.000
_cell.angle_alpha   90.00
_cell.angle_beta   90.00
_cell.angle_gamma   90.00
#
_symmetry.space_group_name_H-M   'P 1'
#
loop_
_entity.id
_entity.type
_entity.pdbx_description
1 polymer ?
#
loop_
_entity_poly.entity_id
_entity_poly.type
_entity_poly.pdbx_seq_one_letter_code
_entity_poly.pdbx_strand_id
1 'polypeptide(L)'
;MKILVTGGSGLVGKHLKDIIPDAIYISSKDFDLTNIEKVHEMIDFFRPNVVIHLAARVGGIMDNINYPVDYLEENILINTNVLKICHEFDVNRVIAILSTCIYPDKVDNYPMTEKDLFNGPPPPTNFSYAMSKRCTAVHIDSYVKQYGKKWCYLIPCNLYGEYDKYEEHHSHFVSALIKKIYEANGEIELWGTGKPLRQFMYGGDLVRVIKYMIDNDIVDNFNVAPKDVYSIDEITKISKKACGKDKLVVNYDNTKPDGQYRKDIDSSKLLSVLENFKFTSLEEGIEKVYDNFSKRYNK
;
A
#
# COMPACT_ATOMS: atom_id res chain seq x y z
N MET A 1 2.14 14.18 21.69
CA MET A 1 3.03 13.78 20.55
C MET A 1 2.38 14.29 19.27
N LYS A 2 3.11 15.09 18.46
CA LYS A 2 2.59 15.66 17.22
C LYS A 2 2.93 14.73 16.05
N ILE A 3 1.91 14.21 15.36
CA ILE A 3 2.05 13.29 14.22
C ILE A 3 1.68 14.02 12.95
N LEU A 4 2.54 13.97 11.93
CA LEU A 4 2.29 14.46 10.58
C LEU A 4 2.16 13.27 9.63
N VAL A 5 1.11 13.26 8.81
CA VAL A 5 0.83 12.22 7.82
C VAL A 5 0.90 12.83 6.43
N THR A 6 1.89 12.48 5.64
CA THR A 6 1.95 12.85 4.22
C THR A 6 1.11 11.88 3.39
N GLY A 7 0.49 12.36 2.32
CA GLY A 7 -0.44 11.52 1.55
C GLY A 7 -1.76 11.25 2.29
N GLY A 8 -2.15 12.13 3.20
CA GLY A 8 -3.32 12.01 4.06
C GLY A 8 -4.67 11.89 3.35
N SER A 9 -4.76 12.27 2.07
CA SER A 9 -5.98 12.15 1.26
C SER A 9 -6.14 10.77 0.59
N GLY A 10 -5.11 9.92 0.63
CA GLY A 10 -5.12 8.58 0.04
C GLY A 10 -5.87 7.53 0.89
N LEU A 11 -5.92 6.29 0.38
CA LEU A 11 -6.56 5.14 1.04
C LEU A 11 -6.10 5.00 2.51
N VAL A 12 -4.80 4.83 2.72
CA VAL A 12 -4.22 4.60 4.05
C VAL A 12 -4.39 5.85 4.94
N GLY A 13 -4.19 7.05 4.38
CA GLY A 13 -4.32 8.30 5.13
C GLY A 13 -5.72 8.52 5.68
N LYS A 14 -6.76 8.18 4.92
CA LYS A 14 -8.15 8.28 5.37
C LYS A 14 -8.48 7.27 6.46
N HIS A 15 -8.04 6.02 6.33
CA HIS A 15 -8.16 5.03 7.41
C HIS A 15 -7.39 5.45 8.67
N LEU A 16 -6.20 6.06 8.53
CA LEU A 16 -5.46 6.62 9.68
C LEU A 16 -6.27 7.70 10.39
N LYS A 17 -6.96 8.55 9.64
CA LYS A 17 -7.78 9.61 10.22
C LYS A 17 -8.90 9.08 11.10
N ASP A 18 -9.43 7.90 10.81
CA ASP A 18 -10.47 7.24 11.61
C ASP A 18 -9.93 6.80 12.99
N ILE A 19 -8.63 6.49 13.11
CA ILE A 19 -8.04 5.96 14.36
C ILE A 19 -7.02 6.89 15.04
N ILE A 20 -6.51 7.89 14.33
CA ILE A 20 -5.61 8.94 14.86
C ILE A 20 -6.15 10.31 14.40
N PRO A 21 -7.37 10.71 14.82
CA PRO A 21 -8.02 11.93 14.30
C PRO A 21 -7.24 13.21 14.60
N ASP A 22 -6.44 13.23 15.66
CA ASP A 22 -5.64 14.40 16.09
C ASP A 22 -4.33 14.57 15.32
N ALA A 23 -3.98 13.66 14.39
CA ALA A 23 -2.80 13.84 13.54
C ALA A 23 -3.06 14.90 12.45
N ILE A 24 -1.98 15.47 11.96
CA ILE A 24 -2.00 16.45 10.87
C ILE A 24 -1.93 15.70 9.55
N TYR A 25 -2.93 15.83 8.69
CA TYR A 25 -3.03 15.15 7.41
C TYR A 25 -2.81 16.13 6.27
N ILE A 26 -1.78 15.91 5.47
CA ILE A 26 -1.47 16.75 4.30
C ILE A 26 -1.56 15.95 3.00
N SER A 27 -1.86 16.66 1.94
CA SER A 27 -1.95 16.15 0.57
C SER A 27 -1.07 16.97 -0.38
N SER A 28 -0.98 16.56 -1.65
CA SER A 28 -0.29 17.33 -2.70
C SER A 28 -0.92 18.70 -2.99
N LYS A 29 -2.14 18.94 -2.52
CA LYS A 29 -2.79 20.27 -2.62
C LYS A 29 -2.30 21.24 -1.56
N ASP A 30 -1.79 20.73 -0.46
CA ASP A 30 -1.29 21.53 0.66
C ASP A 30 0.20 21.84 0.50
N PHE A 31 1.00 20.82 0.18
CA PHE A 31 2.45 20.94 -0.03
C PHE A 31 2.92 20.02 -1.14
N ASP A 32 3.68 20.58 -2.09
CA ASP A 32 4.38 19.81 -3.12
C ASP A 32 5.68 19.23 -2.54
N LEU A 33 5.68 17.92 -2.31
CA LEU A 33 6.83 17.22 -1.71
C LEU A 33 7.98 16.98 -2.70
N THR A 34 7.79 17.23 -4.00
CA THR A 34 8.89 17.23 -4.97
C THR A 34 9.77 18.49 -4.84
N ASN A 35 9.22 19.54 -4.25
CA ASN A 35 9.93 20.79 -3.97
C ASN A 35 10.47 20.79 -2.53
N ILE A 36 11.80 20.79 -2.38
CA ILE A 36 12.46 20.72 -1.09
C ILE A 36 12.15 21.91 -0.17
N GLU A 37 11.97 23.10 -0.74
CA GLU A 37 11.63 24.32 0.02
C GLU A 37 10.23 24.18 0.64
N LYS A 38 9.27 23.60 -0.11
CA LYS A 38 7.92 23.32 0.40
C LYS A 38 7.93 22.27 1.51
N VAL A 39 8.79 21.26 1.41
CA VAL A 39 8.97 20.28 2.48
C VAL A 39 9.60 20.94 3.72
N HIS A 40 10.57 21.82 3.52
CA HIS A 40 11.17 22.58 4.63
C HIS A 40 10.12 23.48 5.32
N GLU A 41 9.35 24.28 4.57
CA GLU A 41 8.25 25.09 5.10
C GLU A 41 7.24 24.24 5.91
N MET A 42 6.87 23.08 5.40
CA MET A 42 5.95 22.15 6.03
C MET A 42 6.47 21.62 7.38
N ILE A 43 7.69 21.11 7.41
CA ILE A 43 8.28 20.55 8.64
C ILE A 43 8.57 21.65 9.65
N ASP A 44 9.02 22.81 9.21
CA ASP A 44 9.25 23.98 10.08
C ASP A 44 7.94 24.48 10.72
N PHE A 45 6.87 24.56 9.95
CA PHE A 45 5.56 25.00 10.43
C PHE A 45 4.94 24.04 11.44
N PHE A 46 4.94 22.74 11.10
CA PHE A 46 4.28 21.74 11.93
C PHE A 46 5.14 21.23 13.09
N ARG A 47 6.47 21.19 12.97
CA ARG A 47 7.39 20.65 13.98
C ARG A 47 6.92 19.27 14.52
N PRO A 48 6.75 18.25 13.67
CA PRO A 48 6.25 16.97 14.11
C PRO A 48 7.28 16.19 14.91
N ASN A 49 6.82 15.39 15.88
CA ASN A 49 7.65 14.39 16.55
C ASN A 49 7.74 13.09 15.72
N VAL A 50 6.64 12.76 15.01
CA VAL A 50 6.51 11.56 14.18
C VAL A 50 6.01 11.95 12.80
N VAL A 51 6.62 11.40 11.75
CA VAL A 51 6.14 11.50 10.37
C VAL A 51 5.74 10.11 9.88
N ILE A 52 4.47 9.95 9.49
CA ILE A 52 3.98 8.79 8.76
C ILE A 52 4.00 9.16 7.28
N HIS A 53 4.94 8.58 6.53
CA HIS A 53 5.18 8.94 5.14
C HIS A 53 4.48 7.99 4.18
N LEU A 54 3.26 8.39 3.73
CA LEU A 54 2.43 7.65 2.79
C LEU A 54 2.49 8.22 1.38
N ALA A 55 2.93 9.47 1.22
CA ALA A 55 2.92 10.16 -0.05
C ALA A 55 3.79 9.44 -1.08
N ALA A 56 3.22 9.20 -2.24
CA ALA A 56 3.89 8.68 -3.42
C ALA A 56 3.04 8.91 -4.66
N ARG A 57 3.67 8.99 -5.83
CA ARG A 57 2.98 8.78 -7.10
C ARG A 57 2.73 7.28 -7.25
N VAL A 58 1.46 6.89 -7.26
CA VAL A 58 1.01 5.49 -7.38
C VAL A 58 -0.01 5.36 -8.49
N GLY A 59 -0.06 4.22 -9.17
CA GLY A 59 -1.02 3.94 -10.23
C GLY A 59 -0.98 2.48 -10.68
N GLY A 60 -1.81 2.15 -11.65
CA GLY A 60 -1.92 0.81 -12.22
C GLY A 60 -0.70 0.41 -13.07
N ILE A 61 -0.69 -0.84 -13.55
CA ILE A 61 0.41 -1.38 -14.37
C ILE A 61 0.61 -0.55 -15.64
N MET A 62 -0.46 -0.20 -16.34
CA MET A 62 -0.37 0.56 -17.61
C MET A 62 0.20 1.96 -17.40
N ASP A 63 -0.15 2.61 -16.30
CA ASP A 63 0.38 3.92 -15.95
C ASP A 63 1.89 3.86 -15.67
N ASN A 64 2.34 2.83 -14.93
CA ASN A 64 3.77 2.58 -14.70
C ASN A 64 4.56 2.31 -15.99
N ILE A 65 3.97 1.57 -16.95
CA ILE A 65 4.60 1.28 -18.24
C ILE A 65 4.71 2.54 -19.09
N ASN A 66 3.67 3.39 -19.10
CA ASN A 66 3.60 4.56 -19.96
C ASN A 66 4.42 5.75 -19.42
N TYR A 67 4.60 5.87 -18.10
CA TYR A 67 5.25 7.02 -17.44
C TYR A 67 6.41 6.61 -16.51
N PRO A 68 7.36 5.75 -16.94
CA PRO A 68 8.40 5.22 -16.05
C PRO A 68 9.32 6.29 -15.47
N VAL A 69 9.60 7.37 -16.21
CA VAL A 69 10.44 8.49 -15.74
C VAL A 69 9.75 9.22 -14.59
N ASP A 70 8.48 9.58 -14.76
CA ASP A 70 7.71 10.31 -13.74
C ASP A 70 7.58 9.49 -12.46
N TYR A 71 7.36 8.17 -12.57
CA TYR A 71 7.31 7.28 -11.40
C TYR A 71 8.63 7.17 -10.66
N LEU A 72 9.76 7.24 -11.38
CA LEU A 72 11.08 7.23 -10.77
C LEU A 72 11.39 8.58 -10.14
N GLU A 73 11.37 9.65 -10.91
CA GLU A 73 11.84 10.97 -10.50
C GLU A 73 10.97 11.56 -9.38
N GLU A 74 9.65 11.61 -9.55
CA GLU A 74 8.77 12.18 -8.53
C GLU A 74 8.90 11.42 -7.21
N ASN A 75 8.90 10.08 -7.23
CA ASN A 75 9.02 9.31 -5.99
C ASN A 75 10.41 9.45 -5.34
N ILE A 76 11.49 9.55 -6.12
CA ILE A 76 12.82 9.82 -5.56
C ILE A 76 12.84 11.19 -4.89
N LEU A 77 12.34 12.23 -5.55
CA LEU A 77 12.28 13.58 -4.99
C LEU A 77 11.43 13.63 -3.73
N ILE A 78 10.20 13.13 -3.76
CA ILE A 78 9.29 13.08 -2.61
C ILE A 78 9.97 12.42 -1.41
N ASN A 79 10.50 11.21 -1.59
CA ASN A 79 11.08 10.44 -0.49
C ASN A 79 12.37 11.09 0.02
N THR A 80 13.25 11.54 -0.88
CA THR A 80 14.53 12.17 -0.51
C THR A 80 14.32 13.48 0.24
N ASN A 81 13.44 14.34 -0.26
CA ASN A 81 13.15 15.63 0.37
C ASN A 81 12.57 15.46 1.78
N VAL A 82 11.57 14.57 1.92
CA VAL A 82 10.94 14.32 3.23
C VAL A 82 11.96 13.77 4.22
N LEU A 83 12.72 12.73 3.86
CA LEU A 83 13.70 12.13 4.77
C LEU A 83 14.83 13.13 5.14
N LYS A 84 15.34 13.88 4.16
CA LYS A 84 16.38 14.88 4.39
C LYS A 84 15.92 15.96 5.36
N ILE A 85 14.77 16.57 5.10
CA ILE A 85 14.25 17.64 5.96
C ILE A 85 13.83 17.10 7.34
N CYS A 86 13.25 15.90 7.42
CA CYS A 86 13.02 15.25 8.72
C CYS A 86 14.31 15.07 9.53
N HIS A 87 15.43 14.80 8.87
CA HIS A 87 16.73 14.71 9.55
C HIS A 87 17.22 16.08 10.00
N GLU A 88 17.17 17.11 9.15
CA GLU A 88 17.59 18.49 9.47
C GLU A 88 16.83 19.06 10.67
N PHE A 89 15.54 18.74 10.81
CA PHE A 89 14.70 19.17 11.93
C PHE A 89 14.65 18.19 13.11
N ASP A 90 15.52 17.19 13.09
CA ASP A 90 15.64 16.16 14.12
C ASP A 90 14.32 15.47 14.47
N VAL A 91 13.50 15.18 13.44
CA VAL A 91 12.27 14.40 13.62
C VAL A 91 12.62 13.06 14.24
N ASN A 92 12.03 12.79 15.41
CA ASN A 92 12.37 11.62 16.23
C ASN A 92 12.06 10.30 15.49
N ARG A 93 10.92 10.21 14.82
CA ARG A 93 10.45 8.98 14.21
C ARG A 93 9.87 9.20 12.81
N VAL A 94 10.28 8.35 11.86
CA VAL A 94 9.66 8.26 10.55
C VAL A 94 9.20 6.81 10.31
N ILE A 95 7.96 6.63 9.85
CA ILE A 95 7.42 5.35 9.37
C ILE A 95 7.04 5.55 7.91
N ALA A 96 7.81 4.97 6.99
CA ALA A 96 7.53 5.05 5.56
C ALA A 96 6.79 3.80 5.06
N ILE A 97 5.89 4.00 4.09
CA ILE A 97 5.18 2.88 3.46
C ILE A 97 5.78 2.59 2.09
N LEU A 98 6.26 1.36 1.94
CA LEU A 98 6.76 0.81 0.70
C LEU A 98 5.66 -0.01 -0.02
N SER A 99 6.04 -1.03 -0.77
CA SER A 99 5.12 -1.93 -1.48
C SER A 99 5.83 -3.24 -1.81
N THR A 100 5.10 -4.34 -1.90
CA THR A 100 5.66 -5.63 -2.37
C THR A 100 6.22 -5.59 -3.80
N CYS A 101 5.96 -4.53 -4.56
CA CYS A 101 6.59 -4.30 -5.87
C CYS A 101 8.11 -4.21 -5.82
N ILE A 102 8.69 -3.91 -4.64
CA ILE A 102 10.13 -3.81 -4.44
C ILE A 102 10.85 -5.17 -4.41
N TYR A 103 10.11 -6.27 -4.21
CA TYR A 103 10.68 -7.61 -4.22
C TYR A 103 11.10 -8.05 -5.64
N PRO A 104 12.02 -9.01 -5.75
CA PRO A 104 12.39 -9.58 -7.03
C PRO A 104 11.18 -10.14 -7.81
N ASP A 105 11.23 -10.02 -9.14
CA ASP A 105 10.21 -10.62 -10.01
C ASP A 105 10.17 -12.14 -9.90
N LYS A 106 11.34 -12.74 -9.71
CA LYS A 106 11.51 -14.19 -9.53
C LYS A 106 12.31 -14.46 -8.28
N VAL A 107 11.79 -15.34 -7.45
CA VAL A 107 12.45 -15.84 -6.22
C VAL A 107 12.38 -17.36 -6.19
N ASP A 108 13.34 -17.98 -5.52
CA ASP A 108 13.41 -19.44 -5.39
C ASP A 108 12.33 -19.97 -4.44
N ASN A 109 11.98 -19.19 -3.42
CA ASN A 109 11.06 -19.60 -2.38
C ASN A 109 9.99 -18.56 -2.10
N TYR A 110 8.79 -19.03 -1.75
CA TYR A 110 7.66 -18.25 -1.27
C TYR A 110 7.15 -18.81 0.06
N PRO A 111 6.62 -17.99 0.96
CA PRO A 111 6.49 -16.53 0.87
C PRO A 111 7.85 -15.82 1.00
N MET A 112 7.99 -14.62 0.39
CA MET A 112 9.21 -13.80 0.48
C MET A 112 9.34 -13.15 1.86
N THR A 113 10.55 -13.12 2.38
CA THR A 113 10.91 -12.45 3.63
C THR A 113 11.60 -11.11 3.38
N GLU A 114 11.80 -10.29 4.42
CA GLU A 114 12.53 -9.02 4.30
C GLU A 114 13.97 -9.20 3.79
N LYS A 115 14.56 -10.39 3.97
CA LYS A 115 15.90 -10.72 3.48
C LYS A 115 15.98 -10.84 1.96
N ASP A 116 14.84 -11.08 1.30
CA ASP A 116 14.78 -11.30 -0.15
C ASP A 116 14.72 -10.00 -0.94
N LEU A 117 14.60 -8.85 -0.26
CA LEU A 117 14.38 -7.54 -0.87
C LEU A 117 15.37 -7.20 -1.99
N PHE A 118 16.64 -7.58 -1.86
CA PHE A 118 17.70 -7.26 -2.82
C PHE A 118 18.22 -8.46 -3.61
N ASN A 119 17.55 -9.61 -3.57
CA ASN A 119 17.99 -10.87 -4.21
C ASN A 119 17.72 -10.92 -5.73
N GLY A 120 17.36 -9.82 -6.37
CA GLY A 120 17.16 -9.75 -7.82
C GLY A 120 16.43 -8.47 -8.26
N PRO A 121 16.24 -8.28 -9.56
CA PRO A 121 15.52 -7.12 -10.09
C PRO A 121 14.02 -7.21 -9.80
N PRO A 122 13.36 -6.06 -9.55
CA PRO A 122 11.90 -6.01 -9.44
C PRO A 122 11.21 -6.31 -10.79
N PRO A 123 9.87 -6.54 -10.77
CA PRO A 123 9.11 -6.80 -12.00
C PRO A 123 9.26 -5.68 -13.04
N PRO A 124 9.45 -6.03 -14.33
CA PRO A 124 9.63 -5.04 -15.38
C PRO A 124 8.47 -4.05 -15.52
N THR A 125 7.25 -4.49 -15.25
CA THR A 125 6.02 -3.69 -15.42
C THR A 125 5.92 -2.48 -14.51
N ASN A 126 6.63 -2.47 -13.38
CA ASN A 126 6.66 -1.36 -12.41
C ASN A 126 8.08 -1.10 -11.89
N PHE A 127 9.08 -1.38 -12.72
CA PHE A 127 10.49 -1.32 -12.34
C PHE A 127 10.89 0.03 -11.74
N SER A 128 10.54 1.12 -12.42
CA SER A 128 10.88 2.49 -12.00
C SER A 128 10.30 2.85 -10.64
N TYR A 129 9.03 2.55 -10.42
CA TYR A 129 8.38 2.71 -9.12
C TYR A 129 9.04 1.85 -8.04
N ALA A 130 9.27 0.58 -8.34
CA ALA A 130 9.86 -0.35 -7.40
C ALA A 130 11.29 0.08 -6.98
N MET A 131 12.09 0.56 -7.93
CA MET A 131 13.44 1.07 -7.66
C MET A 131 13.41 2.33 -6.80
N SER A 132 12.49 3.27 -7.04
CA SER A 132 12.35 4.45 -6.19
C SER A 132 12.00 4.08 -4.74
N LYS A 133 11.15 3.06 -4.55
CA LYS A 133 10.81 2.54 -3.21
C LYS A 133 11.95 1.73 -2.58
N ARG A 134 12.76 1.00 -3.36
CA ARG A 134 14.02 0.39 -2.85
C ARG A 134 15.01 1.46 -2.39
N CYS A 135 15.17 2.55 -3.17
CA CYS A 135 15.99 3.68 -2.74
C CYS A 135 15.52 4.25 -1.41
N THR A 136 14.21 4.32 -1.15
CA THR A 136 13.67 4.76 0.14
C THR A 136 14.08 3.82 1.28
N ALA A 137 14.02 2.50 1.08
CA ALA A 137 14.49 1.53 2.08
C ALA A 137 15.97 1.74 2.43
N VAL A 138 16.83 1.79 1.41
CA VAL A 138 18.27 2.04 1.59
C VAL A 138 18.54 3.38 2.27
N HIS A 139 17.78 4.41 1.93
CA HIS A 139 17.93 5.75 2.50
C HIS A 139 17.59 5.76 4.00
N ILE A 140 16.47 5.13 4.39
CA ILE A 140 16.10 4.97 5.81
C ILE A 140 17.15 4.16 6.56
N ASP A 141 17.56 3.00 6.04
CA ASP A 141 18.56 2.15 6.67
C ASP A 141 19.92 2.90 6.84
N SER A 142 20.24 3.78 5.87
CA SER A 142 21.44 4.61 5.95
C SER A 142 21.36 5.65 7.09
N TYR A 143 20.21 6.32 7.27
CA TYR A 143 19.98 7.23 8.39
C TYR A 143 20.01 6.51 9.74
N VAL A 144 19.40 5.34 9.83
CA VAL A 144 19.45 4.50 11.03
C VAL A 144 20.89 4.12 11.38
N LYS A 145 21.64 3.63 10.37
CA LYS A 145 23.04 3.19 10.57
C LYS A 145 23.98 4.34 10.93
N GLN A 146 23.85 5.48 10.26
CA GLN A 146 24.79 6.60 10.40
C GLN A 146 24.48 7.50 11.60
N TYR A 147 23.21 7.70 11.91
CA TYR A 147 22.76 8.69 12.89
C TYR A 147 21.92 8.10 14.05
N GLY A 148 21.69 6.79 14.08
CA GLY A 148 20.91 6.13 15.13
C GLY A 148 19.42 6.54 15.14
N LYS A 149 18.85 6.95 13.99
CA LYS A 149 17.46 7.40 13.92
C LYS A 149 16.47 6.27 14.23
N LYS A 150 15.37 6.58 14.91
CA LYS A 150 14.24 5.67 15.14
C LYS A 150 13.31 5.63 13.91
N TRP A 151 13.84 5.38 12.73
CA TRP A 151 13.14 5.37 11.48
C TRP A 151 12.98 3.95 10.94
N CYS A 152 11.85 3.67 10.33
CA CYS A 152 11.58 2.35 9.78
C CYS A 152 10.64 2.44 8.57
N TYR A 153 10.46 1.29 7.89
CA TYR A 153 9.51 1.17 6.81
C TYR A 153 8.67 -0.11 6.92
N LEU A 154 7.47 -0.04 6.39
CA LEU A 154 6.57 -1.18 6.26
C LEU A 154 6.38 -1.53 4.79
N ILE A 155 6.33 -2.82 4.50
CA ILE A 155 6.14 -3.37 3.16
C ILE A 155 4.78 -4.07 3.12
N PRO A 156 3.68 -3.35 2.87
CA PRO A 156 2.36 -3.97 2.79
C PRO A 156 2.19 -4.77 1.50
N CYS A 157 1.40 -5.86 1.57
CA CYS A 157 0.86 -6.51 0.38
C CYS A 157 -0.18 -5.62 -0.33
N ASN A 158 -0.93 -6.15 -1.29
CA ASN A 158 -1.92 -5.34 -2.00
C ASN A 158 -3.02 -4.87 -1.04
N LEU A 159 -3.24 -3.56 -0.99
CA LEU A 159 -4.24 -2.93 -0.14
C LEU A 159 -5.57 -2.76 -0.87
N TYR A 160 -6.67 -2.81 -0.12
CA TYR A 160 -8.00 -2.41 -0.54
C TYR A 160 -8.76 -1.80 0.65
N GLY A 161 -9.81 -1.03 0.38
CA GLY A 161 -10.61 -0.41 1.44
C GLY A 161 -11.63 0.57 0.90
N GLU A 162 -12.47 1.11 1.78
CA GLU A 162 -13.61 1.98 1.44
C GLU A 162 -13.19 3.29 0.78
N TYR A 163 -11.95 3.70 0.98
CA TYR A 163 -11.40 4.97 0.47
C TYR A 163 -10.60 4.81 -0.82
N ASP A 164 -10.63 3.62 -1.42
CA ASP A 164 -9.93 3.38 -2.68
C ASP A 164 -10.60 4.10 -3.85
N LYS A 165 -9.87 4.17 -4.97
CA LYS A 165 -10.36 4.76 -6.21
C LYS A 165 -11.12 3.71 -7.01
N TYR A 166 -12.25 4.09 -7.61
CA TYR A 166 -13.09 3.24 -8.44
C TYR A 166 -13.11 3.67 -9.91
N GLU A 167 -12.27 4.63 -10.27
CA GLU A 167 -12.13 5.14 -11.65
C GLU A 167 -11.42 4.11 -12.52
N GLU A 168 -11.87 4.02 -13.77
CA GLU A 168 -11.35 3.11 -14.75
C GLU A 168 -9.85 3.25 -14.91
N HIS A 169 -8.91 2.86 -14.99
CA HIS A 169 -7.45 3.06 -15.11
C HIS A 169 -6.69 3.41 -13.81
N HIS A 170 -7.38 3.81 -12.74
CA HIS A 170 -6.74 4.21 -11.48
C HIS A 170 -7.11 3.34 -10.27
N SER A 171 -8.01 2.36 -10.45
CA SER A 171 -8.46 1.46 -9.39
C SER A 171 -7.51 0.28 -9.19
N HIS A 172 -7.38 -0.16 -7.93
CA HIS A 172 -6.78 -1.45 -7.61
C HIS A 172 -7.74 -2.60 -7.92
N PHE A 173 -7.20 -3.83 -8.02
CA PHE A 173 -7.96 -5.00 -8.47
C PHE A 173 -9.25 -5.24 -7.67
N VAL A 174 -9.20 -5.25 -6.33
CA VAL A 174 -10.39 -5.54 -5.49
C VAL A 174 -11.45 -4.45 -5.68
N SER A 175 -11.05 -3.19 -5.73
CA SER A 175 -11.97 -2.05 -5.93
C SER A 175 -12.62 -2.09 -7.31
N ALA A 176 -11.85 -2.39 -8.36
CA ALA A 176 -12.37 -2.59 -9.72
C ALA A 176 -13.34 -3.78 -9.78
N LEU A 177 -13.01 -4.88 -9.10
CA LEU A 177 -13.86 -6.07 -9.03
C LEU A 177 -15.18 -5.77 -8.32
N ILE A 178 -15.15 -5.09 -7.18
CA ILE A 178 -16.36 -4.67 -6.44
C ILE A 178 -17.27 -3.81 -7.32
N LYS A 179 -16.70 -2.83 -8.03
CA LYS A 179 -17.46 -2.00 -8.96
C LYS A 179 -18.08 -2.84 -10.07
N LYS A 180 -17.32 -3.73 -10.72
CA LYS A 180 -17.83 -4.64 -11.75
C LYS A 180 -18.97 -5.52 -11.23
N ILE A 181 -18.83 -6.09 -10.02
CA ILE A 181 -19.87 -6.91 -9.40
C ILE A 181 -21.14 -6.10 -9.12
N TYR A 182 -20.97 -4.85 -8.63
CA TYR A 182 -22.11 -3.97 -8.34
C TYR A 182 -22.90 -3.62 -9.61
N GLU A 183 -22.21 -3.21 -10.68
CA GLU A 183 -22.78 -2.78 -11.95
C GLU A 183 -23.26 -3.94 -12.83
N ALA A 184 -22.89 -5.18 -12.49
CA ALA A 184 -23.14 -6.35 -13.30
C ALA A 184 -24.62 -6.68 -13.50
N ASN A 185 -24.99 -6.99 -14.74
CA ASN A 185 -26.29 -7.49 -15.13
C ASN A 185 -26.18 -8.96 -15.63
N GLY A 186 -25.89 -9.87 -14.67
CA GLY A 186 -25.80 -11.31 -14.92
C GLY A 186 -24.39 -11.85 -15.12
N GLU A 187 -23.47 -11.10 -15.71
CA GLU A 187 -22.09 -11.55 -15.95
C GLU A 187 -21.05 -10.43 -15.81
N ILE A 188 -19.81 -10.82 -15.57
CA ILE A 188 -18.62 -9.93 -15.61
C ILE A 188 -17.49 -10.58 -16.40
N GLU A 189 -16.64 -9.76 -16.99
CA GLU A 189 -15.40 -10.20 -17.62
C GLU A 189 -14.18 -9.78 -16.80
N LEU A 190 -13.24 -10.72 -16.61
CA LEU A 190 -11.95 -10.48 -15.98
C LEU A 190 -10.82 -10.89 -16.94
N TRP A 191 -9.72 -10.16 -16.89
CA TRP A 191 -8.54 -10.45 -17.71
C TRP A 191 -7.72 -11.60 -17.13
N GLY A 192 -7.11 -12.39 -18.04
CA GLY A 192 -6.21 -13.48 -17.70
C GLY A 192 -6.95 -14.79 -17.39
N THR A 193 -6.26 -15.70 -16.71
CA THR A 193 -6.74 -17.07 -16.45
C THR A 193 -7.41 -17.24 -15.08
N GLY A 194 -7.38 -16.24 -14.22
CA GLY A 194 -7.84 -16.36 -12.84
C GLY A 194 -6.89 -17.13 -11.90
N LYS A 195 -5.79 -17.70 -12.40
CA LYS A 195 -4.87 -18.58 -11.64
C LYS A 195 -3.83 -17.85 -10.77
N PRO A 196 -3.34 -16.63 -11.12
CA PRO A 196 -2.32 -15.95 -10.33
C PRO A 196 -2.70 -15.79 -8.88
N LEU A 197 -1.71 -15.98 -8.00
CA LEU A 197 -1.86 -15.95 -6.56
C LEU A 197 -1.52 -14.58 -5.99
N ARG A 198 -2.38 -14.09 -5.09
CA ARG A 198 -2.23 -12.77 -4.45
C ARG A 198 -2.58 -12.80 -2.97
N GLN A 199 -1.91 -11.93 -2.22
CA GLN A 199 -2.35 -11.51 -0.90
C GLN A 199 -3.02 -10.15 -1.01
N PHE A 200 -4.14 -10.00 -0.32
CA PHE A 200 -4.83 -8.73 -0.15
C PHE A 200 -5.05 -8.44 1.33
N MET A 201 -4.85 -7.20 1.72
CA MET A 201 -5.04 -6.74 3.09
C MET A 201 -5.97 -5.54 3.12
N TYR A 202 -6.91 -5.57 4.05
CA TYR A 202 -7.77 -4.43 4.34
C TYR A 202 -6.95 -3.24 4.84
N GLY A 203 -7.17 -2.05 4.26
CA GLY A 203 -6.39 -0.84 4.59
C GLY A 203 -6.46 -0.44 6.07
N GLY A 204 -7.60 -0.75 6.72
CA GLY A 204 -7.75 -0.56 8.16
C GLY A 204 -6.80 -1.40 9.02
N ASP A 205 -6.33 -2.54 8.52
CA ASP A 205 -5.37 -3.36 9.26
C ASP A 205 -3.97 -2.75 9.25
N LEU A 206 -3.53 -2.19 8.10
CA LEU A 206 -2.25 -1.49 8.03
C LEU A 206 -2.18 -0.34 9.05
N VAL A 207 -3.26 0.43 9.15
CA VAL A 207 -3.28 1.57 10.08
C VAL A 207 -3.32 1.12 11.54
N ARG A 208 -3.94 -0.02 11.84
CA ARG A 208 -3.87 -0.66 13.18
C ARG A 208 -2.44 -1.08 13.52
N VAL A 209 -1.69 -1.65 12.56
CA VAL A 209 -0.26 -1.98 12.71
C VAL A 209 0.56 -0.71 12.99
N ILE A 210 0.39 0.34 12.18
CA ILE A 210 1.10 1.62 12.37
C ILE A 210 0.83 2.19 13.77
N LYS A 211 -0.45 2.22 14.18
CA LYS A 211 -0.82 2.72 15.51
C LYS A 211 -0.19 1.89 16.63
N TYR A 212 -0.26 0.55 16.53
CA TYR A 212 0.34 -0.34 17.51
C TYR A 212 1.86 -0.10 17.64
N MET A 213 2.57 0.06 16.53
CA MET A 213 4.01 0.36 16.53
C MET A 213 4.32 1.70 17.20
N ILE A 214 3.47 2.71 16.99
CA ILE A 214 3.64 4.03 17.64
C ILE A 214 3.39 3.93 19.13
N ASP A 215 2.29 3.29 19.55
CA ASP A 215 1.88 3.18 20.96
C ASP A 215 2.88 2.37 21.80
N ASN A 216 3.56 1.38 21.18
CA ASN A 216 4.48 0.48 21.88
C ASN A 216 5.97 0.77 21.57
N ASP A 217 6.30 1.92 20.93
CA ASP A 217 7.66 2.33 20.53
C ASP A 217 8.43 1.26 19.73
N ILE A 218 7.72 0.47 18.89
CA ILE A 218 8.33 -0.56 18.06
C ILE A 218 8.95 0.10 16.82
N VAL A 219 10.26 -0.08 16.64
CA VAL A 219 11.03 0.47 15.51
C VAL A 219 11.77 -0.66 14.82
N ASP A 220 11.18 -1.18 13.75
CA ASP A 220 11.81 -2.18 12.88
C ASP A 220 11.12 -2.17 11.51
N ASN A 221 11.75 -2.79 10.52
CA ASN A 221 11.23 -2.94 9.16
C ASN A 221 10.45 -4.24 9.05
N PHE A 222 9.21 -4.19 8.55
CA PHE A 222 8.34 -5.36 8.49
C PHE A 222 7.62 -5.52 7.16
N ASN A 223 7.49 -6.76 6.74
CA ASN A 223 6.43 -7.18 5.84
C ASN A 223 5.08 -7.12 6.56
N VAL A 224 4.04 -6.64 5.88
CA VAL A 224 2.70 -6.53 6.46
C VAL A 224 1.68 -7.19 5.52
N ALA A 225 1.25 -8.40 5.87
CA ALA A 225 0.27 -9.16 5.10
C ALA A 225 -0.44 -10.20 5.97
N PRO A 226 -1.71 -10.55 5.69
CA PRO A 226 -2.32 -11.76 6.21
C PRO A 226 -1.59 -13.01 5.67
N LYS A 227 -1.75 -14.16 6.34
CA LYS A 227 -1.15 -15.41 5.87
C LYS A 227 -1.79 -15.96 4.60
N ASP A 228 -3.07 -15.67 4.41
CA ASP A 228 -3.87 -16.26 3.34
C ASP A 228 -3.45 -15.72 1.97
N VAL A 229 -3.31 -16.65 1.04
CA VAL A 229 -2.97 -16.39 -0.36
C VAL A 229 -4.08 -16.98 -1.22
N TYR A 230 -4.64 -16.20 -2.11
CA TYR A 230 -5.76 -16.59 -2.93
C TYR A 230 -5.43 -16.44 -4.42
N SER A 231 -5.96 -17.34 -5.25
CA SER A 231 -6.02 -17.10 -6.69
C SER A 231 -7.03 -15.98 -7.02
N ILE A 232 -6.86 -15.35 -8.15
CA ILE A 232 -7.82 -14.33 -8.65
C ILE A 232 -9.24 -14.93 -8.73
N ASP A 233 -9.36 -16.20 -9.12
CA ASP A 233 -10.66 -16.90 -9.17
C ASP A 233 -11.28 -17.08 -7.76
N GLU A 234 -10.49 -17.48 -6.75
CA GLU A 234 -10.97 -17.59 -5.37
C GLU A 234 -11.38 -16.23 -4.80
N ILE A 235 -10.59 -15.17 -5.03
CA ILE A 235 -10.94 -13.81 -4.63
C ILE A 235 -12.26 -13.38 -5.27
N THR A 236 -12.45 -13.71 -6.55
CA THR A 236 -13.68 -13.38 -7.28
C THR A 236 -14.89 -14.12 -6.70
N LYS A 237 -14.73 -15.40 -6.35
CA LYS A 237 -15.80 -16.20 -5.69
C LYS A 237 -16.16 -15.62 -4.31
N ILE A 238 -15.15 -15.30 -3.49
CA ILE A 238 -15.33 -14.66 -2.18
C ILE A 238 -16.07 -13.32 -2.36
N SER A 239 -15.62 -12.50 -3.33
CA SER A 239 -16.22 -11.20 -3.59
C SER A 239 -17.67 -11.28 -4.04
N LYS A 240 -18.00 -12.21 -4.92
CA LYS A 240 -19.40 -12.46 -5.34
C LYS A 240 -20.29 -12.80 -4.14
N LYS A 241 -19.82 -13.69 -3.27
CA LYS A 241 -20.54 -14.11 -2.06
C LYS A 241 -20.72 -12.93 -1.10
N ALA A 242 -19.64 -12.23 -0.78
CA ALA A 242 -19.65 -11.06 0.11
C ALA A 242 -20.57 -9.91 -0.39
N CYS A 243 -20.72 -9.79 -1.72
CA CYS A 243 -21.62 -8.82 -2.35
C CYS A 243 -23.05 -9.33 -2.57
N GLY A 244 -23.40 -10.55 -2.13
CA GLY A 244 -24.72 -11.15 -2.35
C GLY A 244 -25.06 -11.44 -3.82
N LYS A 245 -24.04 -11.65 -4.67
CA LYS A 245 -24.15 -11.87 -6.12
C LYS A 245 -23.63 -13.26 -6.55
N ASP A 246 -23.88 -14.29 -5.77
CA ASP A 246 -23.38 -15.67 -6.00
C ASP A 246 -23.66 -16.22 -7.41
N LYS A 247 -24.82 -15.86 -7.98
CA LYS A 247 -25.25 -16.33 -9.29
C LYS A 247 -24.57 -15.63 -10.47
N LEU A 248 -23.77 -14.60 -10.22
CA LEU A 248 -23.08 -13.86 -11.27
C LEU A 248 -22.11 -14.76 -12.03
N VAL A 249 -22.17 -14.76 -13.36
CA VAL A 249 -21.24 -15.51 -14.22
C VAL A 249 -19.94 -14.72 -14.37
N VAL A 250 -18.80 -15.43 -14.34
CA VAL A 250 -17.48 -14.83 -14.54
C VAL A 250 -16.85 -15.42 -15.79
N ASN A 251 -16.54 -14.58 -16.75
CA ASN A 251 -15.83 -14.90 -17.97
C ASN A 251 -14.39 -14.42 -17.88
N TYR A 252 -13.43 -15.29 -18.24
CA TYR A 252 -12.00 -14.94 -18.24
C TYR A 252 -11.51 -14.73 -19.69
N ASP A 253 -11.01 -13.51 -19.96
CA ASP A 253 -10.34 -13.21 -21.24
C ASP A 253 -8.87 -13.65 -21.20
N ASN A 254 -8.61 -14.87 -21.61
CA ASN A 254 -7.28 -15.48 -21.64
C ASN A 254 -6.34 -14.86 -22.70
N THR A 255 -6.82 -13.94 -23.53
CA THR A 255 -5.97 -13.20 -24.50
C THR A 255 -5.19 -12.08 -23.80
N LYS A 256 -5.58 -11.72 -22.59
CA LYS A 256 -4.93 -10.71 -21.74
C LYS A 256 -3.93 -11.35 -20.78
N PRO A 257 -2.86 -10.65 -20.42
CA PRO A 257 -1.83 -11.20 -19.56
C PRO A 257 -2.29 -11.38 -18.11
N ASP A 258 -1.83 -12.45 -17.45
CA ASP A 258 -2.03 -12.72 -16.04
C ASP A 258 -1.21 -11.81 -15.08
N GLY A 259 -0.16 -11.19 -15.57
CA GLY A 259 0.85 -10.54 -14.73
C GLY A 259 1.75 -11.56 -13.99
N GLN A 260 2.41 -11.13 -12.93
CA GLN A 260 3.26 -11.99 -12.10
C GLN A 260 2.43 -13.11 -11.48
N TYR A 261 2.90 -14.38 -11.59
CA TYR A 261 2.11 -15.53 -11.15
C TYR A 261 1.92 -15.59 -9.64
N ARG A 262 2.98 -15.33 -8.84
CA ARG A 262 2.93 -15.37 -7.37
C ARG A 262 3.67 -14.19 -6.76
N LYS A 263 3.13 -13.63 -5.67
CA LYS A 263 3.68 -12.44 -5.03
C LYS A 263 3.20 -12.33 -3.58
N ASP A 264 3.56 -13.32 -2.77
CA ASP A 264 3.23 -13.35 -1.35
C ASP A 264 4.47 -13.14 -0.48
N ILE A 265 4.26 -12.50 0.66
CA ILE A 265 5.28 -12.14 1.63
C ILE A 265 4.98 -12.76 3.00
N ASP A 266 6.04 -13.04 3.76
CA ASP A 266 5.96 -13.55 5.12
C ASP A 266 5.94 -12.38 6.12
N SER A 267 4.95 -12.37 7.00
CA SER A 267 4.81 -11.39 8.08
C SER A 267 5.08 -11.98 9.46
N SER A 268 5.72 -13.14 9.55
CA SER A 268 6.00 -13.81 10.83
C SER A 268 6.84 -12.94 11.76
N LYS A 269 7.79 -12.16 11.22
CA LYS A 269 8.58 -11.18 11.97
C LYS A 269 7.68 -10.12 12.62
N LEU A 270 6.74 -9.56 11.89
CA LEU A 270 5.78 -8.59 12.42
C LEU A 270 4.88 -9.23 13.49
N LEU A 271 4.32 -10.40 13.19
CA LEU A 271 3.40 -11.10 14.10
C LEU A 271 4.07 -11.54 15.41
N SER A 272 5.39 -11.68 15.44
CA SER A 272 6.13 -11.98 16.67
C SER A 272 6.17 -10.81 17.67
N VAL A 273 5.89 -9.58 17.20
CA VAL A 273 5.86 -8.37 18.04
C VAL A 273 4.46 -7.78 18.22
N LEU A 274 3.48 -8.26 17.45
CA LEU A 274 2.09 -7.84 17.54
C LEU A 274 1.30 -8.84 18.41
N GLU A 275 1.11 -8.53 19.67
CA GLU A 275 0.34 -9.39 20.56
C GLU A 275 -1.13 -9.51 20.14
N ASN A 276 -1.61 -10.74 19.92
CA ASN A 276 -3.00 -11.06 19.59
C ASN A 276 -3.58 -10.34 18.37
N PHE A 277 -2.75 -9.84 17.45
CA PHE A 277 -3.20 -9.16 16.26
C PHE A 277 -3.87 -10.14 15.29
N LYS A 278 -5.06 -9.76 14.81
CA LYS A 278 -5.78 -10.50 13.77
C LYS A 278 -6.06 -9.57 12.61
N PHE A 279 -5.69 -10.02 11.42
CA PHE A 279 -6.08 -9.37 10.18
C PHE A 279 -7.57 -9.60 9.91
N THR A 280 -8.23 -8.60 9.33
CA THR A 280 -9.59 -8.72 8.80
C THR A 280 -9.59 -9.76 7.68
N SER A 281 -10.53 -10.70 7.70
CA SER A 281 -10.65 -11.68 6.63
C SER A 281 -10.99 -11.00 5.30
N LEU A 282 -10.65 -11.65 4.17
CA LEU A 282 -10.94 -11.07 2.85
C LEU A 282 -12.46 -10.88 2.66
N GLU A 283 -13.29 -11.84 3.08
CA GLU A 283 -14.75 -11.77 3.01
C GLU A 283 -15.29 -10.56 3.79
N GLU A 284 -14.93 -10.45 5.08
CA GLU A 284 -15.36 -9.32 5.95
C GLU A 284 -14.91 -7.96 5.40
N GLY A 285 -13.68 -7.86 4.91
CA GLY A 285 -13.16 -6.61 4.35
C GLY A 285 -13.89 -6.22 3.06
N ILE A 286 -14.22 -7.18 2.19
CA ILE A 286 -14.99 -6.94 0.95
C ILE A 286 -16.41 -6.51 1.29
N GLU A 287 -17.07 -7.14 2.27
CA GLU A 287 -18.41 -6.73 2.74
C GLU A 287 -18.41 -5.25 3.15
N LYS A 288 -17.46 -4.84 4.00
CA LYS A 288 -17.33 -3.43 4.43
C LYS A 288 -17.18 -2.48 3.24
N VAL A 289 -16.32 -2.83 2.28
CA VAL A 289 -16.06 -2.00 1.11
C VAL A 289 -17.28 -1.94 0.19
N TYR A 290 -17.95 -3.06 -0.04
CA TYR A 290 -19.16 -3.12 -0.86
C TYR A 290 -20.31 -2.33 -0.26
N ASP A 291 -20.53 -2.44 1.04
CA ASP A 291 -21.54 -1.68 1.77
C ASP A 291 -21.29 -0.17 1.68
N ASN A 292 -20.03 0.25 1.79
CA ASN A 292 -19.67 1.64 1.65
C ASN A 292 -19.85 2.13 0.21
N PHE A 293 -19.44 1.31 -0.77
CA PHE A 293 -19.59 1.61 -2.19
C PHE A 293 -21.06 1.76 -2.57
N SER A 294 -21.90 0.78 -2.23
CA SER A 294 -23.32 0.78 -2.57
C SER A 294 -24.07 2.00 -1.99
N LYS A 295 -23.74 2.39 -0.74
CA LYS A 295 -24.32 3.62 -0.12
C LYS A 295 -23.93 4.91 -0.84
N ARG A 296 -22.77 4.95 -1.50
CA ARG A 296 -22.34 6.14 -2.26
C ARG A 296 -22.98 6.22 -3.64
N TYR A 297 -23.23 5.09 -4.30
CA TYR A 297 -23.71 5.02 -5.67
C TYR A 297 -25.20 4.76 -5.80
N ASN A 298 -25.91 4.40 -4.71
CA ASN A 298 -27.37 4.37 -4.64
C ASN A 298 -28.01 5.75 -4.37
N LYS A 299 -27.22 6.82 -4.37
CA LYS A 299 -27.67 8.20 -4.31
C LYS A 299 -27.68 8.78 -5.72
#